data_546e9a550391273ed919fc1a684668a5
#
_entry.id   546e9a550391273ed919fc1a684668a5
#
_cell.length_a   1.000
_cell.length_b   1.000
_cell.length_c   1.000
_cell.angle_alpha   90.00
_cell.angle_beta   90.00
_cell.angle_gamma   90.00
#
_symmetry.space_group_name_H-M   'P 1'
#
loop_
_entity.id
_entity.type
_entity.pdbx_description
1 polymer ?
#
loop_
_entity_poly.entity_id
_entity_poly.type
_entity_poly.pdbx_seq_one_letter_code
_entity_poly.pdbx_strand_id
1 'polypeptide(L)'
;MQAQGVKISKIQGLENDIAQSLKALGIRIIAPIPGKGTIGIEVPNRDKQVVSMYSAVRSLRFQESKAELPVVIGRTIQNENYVFDLAKMPHLLVAGATGQGKSVGLNAIITSLLYKKHPSQLKFVMIDPKMVEFSLYSKIEKHFLAKMESEDEAIVTRSEERRVGKECTTVC
;
A
#
# COMPACT_ATOMS: atom_id res chain seq x y z
N MET A 1 -5.08 1.67 -31.04
CA MET A 1 -6.40 2.32 -31.20
C MET A 1 -7.43 1.24 -31.45
N GLN A 2 -8.58 1.31 -30.79
CA GLN A 2 -9.69 0.41 -31.08
C GLN A 2 -10.30 0.75 -32.44
N ALA A 3 -10.80 -0.25 -33.16
CA ALA A 3 -11.51 -0.03 -34.41
C ALA A 3 -12.80 0.80 -34.16
N GLN A 4 -13.16 1.66 -35.10
CA GLN A 4 -14.40 2.44 -35.00
C GLN A 4 -15.60 1.50 -34.83
N GLY A 5 -16.47 1.83 -33.84
CA GLY A 5 -17.70 1.06 -33.58
C GLY A 5 -17.58 -0.10 -32.59
N VAL A 6 -16.38 -0.41 -32.06
CA VAL A 6 -16.23 -1.44 -31.02
C VAL A 6 -16.59 -0.83 -29.65
N LYS A 7 -17.64 -1.37 -29.02
CA LYS A 7 -18.04 -0.95 -27.67
C LYS A 7 -17.03 -1.43 -26.62
N ILE A 8 -16.71 -0.59 -25.65
CA ILE A 8 -15.79 -0.90 -24.52
C ILE A 8 -16.26 -2.15 -23.76
N SER A 9 -17.57 -2.28 -23.53
CA SER A 9 -18.16 -3.45 -22.86
C SER A 9 -17.83 -4.80 -23.56
N LYS A 10 -17.71 -4.79 -24.89
CA LYS A 10 -17.31 -5.99 -25.63
C LYS A 10 -15.87 -6.36 -25.34
N ILE A 11 -14.97 -5.38 -25.20
CA ILE A 11 -13.56 -5.62 -24.88
C ILE A 11 -13.43 -6.11 -23.42
N GLN A 12 -14.19 -5.53 -22.49
CA GLN A 12 -14.23 -6.00 -21.10
C GLN A 12 -14.75 -7.44 -20.99
N GLY A 13 -15.75 -7.81 -21.80
CA GLY A 13 -16.27 -9.18 -21.86
C GLY A 13 -15.25 -10.23 -22.38
N LEU A 14 -14.19 -9.78 -23.06
CA LEU A 14 -13.13 -10.64 -23.57
C LEU A 14 -11.91 -10.75 -22.61
N GLU A 15 -12.01 -10.26 -21.41
CA GLU A 15 -10.90 -10.23 -20.43
C GLU A 15 -10.29 -11.62 -20.22
N ASN A 16 -11.12 -12.63 -20.01
CA ASN A 16 -10.67 -14.01 -19.82
C ASN A 16 -9.98 -14.61 -21.07
N ASP A 17 -10.53 -14.32 -22.24
CA ASP A 17 -9.97 -14.83 -23.50
C ASP A 17 -8.60 -14.19 -23.79
N ILE A 18 -8.47 -12.90 -23.50
CA ILE A 18 -7.19 -12.17 -23.62
C ILE A 18 -6.18 -12.71 -22.60
N ALA A 19 -6.59 -12.92 -21.34
CA ALA A 19 -5.74 -13.49 -20.30
C ALA A 19 -5.22 -14.87 -20.69
N GLN A 20 -6.11 -15.72 -21.22
CA GLN A 20 -5.76 -17.06 -21.67
C GLN A 20 -4.79 -17.02 -22.87
N SER A 21 -5.05 -16.16 -23.86
CA SER A 21 -4.18 -15.99 -25.03
C SER A 21 -2.77 -15.56 -24.65
N LEU A 22 -2.66 -14.69 -23.63
CA LEU A 22 -1.39 -14.21 -23.10
C LEU A 22 -0.74 -15.16 -22.08
N LYS A 23 -1.41 -16.28 -21.74
CA LYS A 23 -1.00 -17.20 -20.67
C LYS A 23 -0.73 -16.46 -19.34
N ALA A 24 -1.52 -15.43 -19.04
CA ALA A 24 -1.44 -14.62 -17.83
C ALA A 24 -2.40 -15.15 -16.77
N LEU A 25 -2.00 -15.13 -15.50
CA LEU A 25 -2.84 -15.53 -14.37
C LEU A 25 -4.03 -14.59 -14.11
N GLY A 26 -4.07 -13.46 -14.82
CA GLY A 26 -5.12 -12.46 -14.80
C GLY A 26 -4.62 -11.21 -15.50
N ILE A 27 -5.54 -10.45 -16.04
CA ILE A 27 -5.26 -9.13 -16.62
C ILE A 27 -6.19 -8.12 -15.98
N ARG A 28 -5.91 -6.83 -16.18
CA ARG A 28 -6.81 -5.75 -15.78
C ARG A 28 -7.06 -4.83 -16.97
N ILE A 29 -8.32 -4.61 -17.30
CA ILE A 29 -8.70 -3.69 -18.36
C ILE A 29 -9.09 -2.34 -17.74
N ILE A 30 -8.35 -1.29 -18.10
CA ILE A 30 -8.62 0.11 -17.71
C ILE A 30 -9.27 0.79 -18.91
N ALA A 31 -10.56 1.07 -18.82
CA ALA A 31 -11.30 1.63 -19.93
C ALA A 31 -12.38 2.61 -19.46
N PRO A 32 -12.30 3.89 -19.88
CA PRO A 32 -11.17 4.52 -20.59
C PRO A 32 -10.01 4.88 -19.66
N ILE A 33 -8.81 5.05 -20.23
CA ILE A 33 -7.70 5.65 -19.48
C ILE A 33 -8.04 7.14 -19.27
N PRO A 34 -8.05 7.62 -18.02
CA PRO A 34 -8.34 9.04 -17.75
C PRO A 34 -7.43 9.97 -18.54
N GLY A 35 -8.03 10.93 -19.24
CA GLY A 35 -7.32 11.95 -20.04
C GLY A 35 -6.79 11.49 -21.39
N LYS A 36 -6.87 10.20 -21.76
CA LYS A 36 -6.32 9.69 -23.05
C LYS A 36 -7.36 9.12 -24.02
N GLY A 37 -8.57 8.84 -23.56
CA GLY A 37 -9.63 8.27 -24.40
C GLY A 37 -9.28 6.90 -25.03
N THR A 38 -8.25 6.23 -24.52
CA THR A 38 -7.78 4.91 -24.97
C THR A 38 -8.04 3.85 -23.91
N ILE A 39 -7.93 2.58 -24.29
CA ILE A 39 -8.06 1.44 -23.38
C ILE A 39 -6.66 0.97 -23.01
N GLY A 40 -6.41 0.73 -21.73
CA GLY A 40 -5.21 0.09 -21.22
C GLY A 40 -5.49 -1.36 -20.83
N ILE A 41 -4.57 -2.25 -21.13
CA ILE A 41 -4.58 -3.63 -20.67
C ILE A 41 -3.32 -3.84 -19.85
N GLU A 42 -3.48 -4.06 -18.54
CA GLU A 42 -2.38 -4.40 -17.65
C GLU A 42 -2.21 -5.92 -17.62
N VAL A 43 -1.02 -6.38 -17.98
CA VAL A 43 -0.65 -7.78 -17.96
C VAL A 43 0.47 -8.00 -16.96
N PRO A 44 0.36 -8.94 -16.01
CA PRO A 44 1.42 -9.23 -15.06
C PRO A 44 2.71 -9.65 -15.78
N ASN A 45 3.84 -9.12 -15.32
CA ASN A 45 5.14 -9.56 -15.84
C ASN A 45 5.41 -11.02 -15.44
N ARG A 46 6.04 -11.78 -16.33
CA ARG A 46 6.52 -13.14 -16.02
C ARG A 46 7.59 -13.08 -14.94
N ASP A 47 8.58 -12.21 -15.12
CA ASP A 47 9.67 -11.98 -14.18
C ASP A 47 9.36 -10.75 -13.34
N LYS A 48 8.88 -10.98 -12.12
CA LYS A 48 8.52 -9.91 -11.20
C LYS A 48 9.79 -9.29 -10.63
N GLN A 49 9.96 -7.99 -10.81
CA GLN A 49 11.04 -7.24 -10.17
C GLN A 49 10.62 -6.77 -8.79
N VAL A 50 11.50 -6.99 -7.81
CA VAL A 50 11.31 -6.49 -6.44
C VAL A 50 11.77 -5.05 -6.35
N VAL A 51 10.88 -4.15 -5.94
CA VAL A 51 11.23 -2.75 -5.66
C VAL A 51 11.76 -2.67 -4.24
N SER A 52 13.04 -2.39 -4.10
CA SER A 52 13.67 -2.23 -2.79
C SER A 52 13.15 -0.97 -2.08
N MET A 53 12.72 -1.12 -0.81
CA MET A 53 12.33 -0.01 0.03
C MET A 53 13.47 1.01 0.19
N TYR A 54 14.70 0.52 0.31
CA TYR A 54 15.89 1.37 0.37
C TYR A 54 16.02 2.30 -0.84
N SER A 55 15.80 1.78 -2.05
CA SER A 55 15.83 2.61 -3.26
C SER A 55 14.66 3.60 -3.33
N ALA A 56 13.50 3.20 -2.82
CA ALA A 56 12.30 4.02 -2.81
C ALA A 56 12.44 5.24 -1.89
N VAL A 57 12.91 5.04 -0.64
CA VAL A 57 13.08 6.13 0.33
C VAL A 57 14.24 7.08 -0.05
N ARG A 58 15.23 6.61 -0.80
CA ARG A 58 16.33 7.45 -1.30
C ARG A 58 16.00 8.21 -2.58
N SER A 59 14.85 7.97 -3.19
CA SER A 59 14.49 8.67 -4.42
C SER A 59 14.29 10.16 -4.18
N LEU A 60 14.70 10.98 -5.14
CA LEU A 60 14.51 12.43 -5.09
C LEU A 60 13.04 12.78 -4.86
N ARG A 61 12.13 12.09 -5.55
CA ARG A 61 10.68 12.31 -5.40
C ARG A 61 10.19 12.14 -3.96
N PHE A 62 10.75 11.18 -3.22
CA PHE A 62 10.41 11.01 -1.80
C PHE A 62 11.15 12.03 -0.92
N GLN A 63 12.44 12.24 -1.16
CA GLN A 63 13.27 13.14 -0.36
C GLN A 63 12.82 14.60 -0.46
N GLU A 64 12.41 15.06 -1.62
CA GLU A 64 11.96 16.43 -1.87
C GLU A 64 10.45 16.62 -1.66
N SER A 65 9.73 15.54 -1.27
CA SER A 65 8.30 15.63 -1.02
C SER A 65 7.99 16.63 0.09
N LYS A 66 7.09 17.56 -0.23
CA LYS A 66 6.55 18.56 0.71
C LYS A 66 5.29 18.07 1.43
N ALA A 67 4.91 16.81 1.24
CA ALA A 67 3.78 16.20 1.92
C ALA A 67 4.00 16.23 3.45
N GLU A 68 2.92 16.36 4.19
CA GLU A 68 2.99 16.34 5.65
C GLU A 68 3.38 14.95 6.16
N LEU A 69 2.75 13.90 5.66
CA LEU A 69 3.10 12.50 5.95
C LEU A 69 3.38 11.74 4.65
N PRO A 70 4.59 11.93 4.05
CA PRO A 70 4.90 11.30 2.77
C PRO A 70 5.13 9.80 2.94
N VAL A 71 4.46 9.03 2.11
CA VAL A 71 4.58 7.58 2.05
C VAL A 71 4.95 7.16 0.63
N VAL A 72 5.92 6.25 0.50
CA VAL A 72 6.27 5.60 -0.76
C VAL A 72 6.00 4.09 -0.65
N ILE A 73 5.20 3.54 -1.57
CA ILE A 73 4.78 2.13 -1.51
C ILE A 73 5.25 1.29 -2.69
N GLY A 74 5.92 1.89 -3.66
CA GLY A 74 6.38 1.16 -4.83
C GLY A 74 6.57 2.07 -6.04
N ARG A 75 6.49 1.47 -7.23
CA ARG A 75 6.63 2.17 -8.51
C ARG A 75 5.39 2.03 -9.37
N THR A 76 5.13 3.06 -10.16
CA THR A 76 4.10 3.05 -11.19
C THR A 76 4.56 2.23 -12.41
N ILE A 77 3.66 2.01 -13.36
CA ILE A 77 3.97 1.39 -14.64
C ILE A 77 5.00 2.18 -15.47
N GLN A 78 5.15 3.48 -15.20
CA GLN A 78 6.19 4.33 -15.81
C GLN A 78 7.54 4.23 -15.07
N ASN A 79 7.67 3.30 -14.12
CA ASN A 79 8.87 3.12 -13.30
C ASN A 79 9.22 4.30 -12.38
N GLU A 80 8.24 5.16 -12.08
CA GLU A 80 8.37 6.25 -11.13
C GLU A 80 7.93 5.83 -9.73
N ASN A 81 8.62 6.29 -8.69
CA ASN A 81 8.19 6.03 -7.32
C ASN A 81 6.84 6.69 -7.04
N TYR A 82 5.89 5.90 -6.52
CA TYR A 82 4.57 6.39 -6.12
C TYR A 82 4.63 6.90 -4.69
N VAL A 83 4.55 8.22 -4.56
CA VAL A 83 4.57 8.93 -3.28
C VAL A 83 3.24 9.65 -3.09
N PHE A 84 2.63 9.47 -1.91
CA PHE A 84 1.41 10.17 -1.55
C PHE A 84 1.49 10.74 -0.12
N ASP A 85 0.56 11.62 0.22
CA ASP A 85 0.46 12.22 1.53
C ASP A 85 -0.60 11.49 2.36
N LEU A 86 -0.17 10.77 3.40
CA LEU A 86 -1.08 10.05 4.28
C LEU A 86 -1.95 11.01 5.12
N ALA A 87 -1.47 12.23 5.42
CA ALA A 87 -2.25 13.22 6.17
C ALA A 87 -3.54 13.62 5.47
N LYS A 88 -3.58 13.51 4.12
CA LYS A 88 -4.79 13.76 3.32
C LYS A 88 -5.77 12.59 3.29
N MET A 89 -5.40 11.49 3.89
CA MET A 89 -6.21 10.26 3.96
C MET A 89 -6.49 9.97 5.45
N PRO A 90 -7.55 10.53 6.04
CA PRO A 90 -7.82 10.37 7.48
C PRO A 90 -8.03 8.90 7.88
N HIS A 91 -8.44 8.05 6.93
CA HIS A 91 -8.59 6.61 7.11
C HIS A 91 -8.04 5.90 5.87
N LEU A 92 -7.20 4.90 6.09
CA LEU A 92 -6.66 4.04 5.04
C LEU A 92 -7.00 2.58 5.35
N LEU A 93 -7.80 1.95 4.49
CA LEU A 93 -8.06 0.53 4.56
C LEU A 93 -7.07 -0.22 3.67
N VAL A 94 -6.29 -1.12 4.27
CA VAL A 94 -5.37 -2.01 3.55
C VAL A 94 -5.89 -3.44 3.67
N ALA A 95 -6.32 -4.00 2.55
CA ALA A 95 -6.87 -5.36 2.49
C ALA A 95 -6.09 -6.23 1.49
N GLY A 96 -6.05 -7.53 1.72
CA GLY A 96 -5.42 -8.50 0.84
C GLY A 96 -5.52 -9.91 1.41
N ALA A 97 -5.59 -10.90 0.53
CA ALA A 97 -5.52 -12.30 0.94
C ALA A 97 -4.15 -12.64 1.55
N THR A 98 -4.07 -13.76 2.25
CA THR A 98 -2.79 -14.23 2.82
C THR A 98 -1.73 -14.38 1.74
N GLY A 99 -0.54 -13.84 1.99
CA GLY A 99 0.58 -13.86 1.02
C GLY A 99 0.54 -12.78 -0.07
N GLN A 100 -0.49 -11.94 -0.12
CA GLN A 100 -0.62 -10.88 -1.13
C GLN A 100 0.10 -9.57 -0.78
N GLY A 101 0.93 -9.57 0.26
CA GLY A 101 1.80 -8.44 0.59
C GLY A 101 1.18 -7.36 1.47
N LYS A 102 0.03 -7.60 2.14
CA LYS A 102 -0.58 -6.63 3.07
C LYS A 102 0.41 -6.15 4.13
N SER A 103 1.06 -7.07 4.83
CA SER A 103 2.05 -6.75 5.88
C SER A 103 3.26 -6.02 5.31
N VAL A 104 3.68 -6.36 4.08
CA VAL A 104 4.76 -5.64 3.37
C VAL A 104 4.35 -4.20 3.08
N GLY A 105 3.10 -3.99 2.63
CA GLY A 105 2.55 -2.65 2.40
C GLY A 105 2.48 -1.81 3.67
N LEU A 106 2.00 -2.39 4.79
CA LEU A 106 1.99 -1.72 6.09
C LEU A 106 3.40 -1.34 6.55
N ASN A 107 4.34 -2.27 6.45
CA ASN A 107 5.74 -1.99 6.77
C ASN A 107 6.35 -0.90 5.87
N ALA A 108 5.97 -0.83 4.60
CA ALA A 108 6.42 0.23 3.70
C ALA A 108 5.89 1.60 4.13
N ILE A 109 4.63 1.68 4.59
CA ILE A 109 4.03 2.91 5.13
C ILE A 109 4.79 3.36 6.38
N ILE A 110 4.92 2.48 7.38
CA ILE A 110 5.61 2.78 8.64
C ILE A 110 7.05 3.19 8.37
N THR A 111 7.78 2.43 7.57
CA THR A 111 9.17 2.71 7.22
C THR A 111 9.31 4.07 6.53
N SER A 112 8.42 4.43 5.61
CA SER A 112 8.43 5.75 4.97
C SER A 112 8.36 6.86 5.98
N LEU A 113 7.44 6.75 6.94
CA LEU A 113 7.24 7.76 7.98
C LEU A 113 8.44 7.84 8.94
N LEU A 114 9.01 6.70 9.34
CA LEU A 114 10.21 6.65 10.18
C LEU A 114 11.43 7.30 9.52
N TYR A 115 11.57 7.18 8.20
CA TYR A 115 12.66 7.81 7.45
C TYR A 115 12.47 9.31 7.24
N LYS A 116 11.23 9.80 7.28
CA LYS A 116 10.92 11.20 6.94
C LYS A 116 10.65 12.08 8.14
N LYS A 117 10.17 11.51 9.25
CA LYS A 117 9.71 12.27 10.41
C LYS A 117 10.57 12.01 11.65
N HIS A 118 10.78 13.07 12.41
CA HIS A 118 11.44 12.95 13.71
C HIS A 118 10.40 12.50 14.77
N PRO A 119 10.83 11.81 15.85
CA PRO A 119 9.93 11.36 16.91
C PRO A 119 9.15 12.48 17.63
N SER A 120 9.66 13.71 17.58
CA SER A 120 8.92 14.88 18.11
C SER A 120 7.77 15.35 17.21
N GLN A 121 7.76 14.92 15.94
CA GLN A 121 6.76 15.33 14.95
C GLN A 121 5.70 14.23 14.72
N LEU A 122 6.03 12.97 15.03
CA LEU A 122 5.17 11.84 14.78
C LEU A 122 5.28 10.81 15.89
N LYS A 123 4.14 10.34 16.36
CA LYS A 123 4.01 9.20 17.25
C LYS A 123 3.03 8.19 16.66
N PHE A 124 3.30 6.91 16.88
CA PHE A 124 2.41 5.84 16.47
C PHE A 124 1.67 5.25 17.67
N VAL A 125 0.41 4.93 17.45
CA VAL A 125 -0.34 3.99 18.29
C VAL A 125 -0.57 2.75 17.46
N MET A 126 -0.04 1.61 17.91
CA MET A 126 -0.11 0.35 17.16
C MET A 126 -0.94 -0.66 17.95
N ILE A 127 -1.89 -1.29 17.27
CA ILE A 127 -2.74 -2.36 17.83
C ILE A 127 -2.56 -3.58 16.96
N ASP A 128 -1.96 -4.64 17.52
CA ASP A 128 -1.72 -5.91 16.83
C ASP A 128 -2.38 -7.07 17.57
N PRO A 129 -3.65 -7.38 17.28
CA PRO A 129 -4.38 -8.44 17.98
C PRO A 129 -3.81 -9.84 17.75
N LYS A 130 -2.96 -10.01 16.75
CA LYS A 130 -2.32 -11.30 16.42
C LYS A 130 -0.87 -11.42 16.88
N MET A 131 -0.29 -10.34 17.36
CA MET A 131 1.13 -10.26 17.80
C MET A 131 2.15 -10.70 16.73
N VAL A 132 1.83 -10.53 15.45
CA VAL A 132 2.64 -11.07 14.34
C VAL A 132 3.28 -9.98 13.51
N GLU A 133 2.60 -8.87 13.32
CA GLU A 133 3.00 -7.87 12.31
C GLU A 133 3.87 -6.75 12.89
N PHE A 134 3.64 -6.33 14.14
CA PHE A 134 4.27 -5.14 14.73
C PHE A 134 5.33 -5.43 15.79
N SER A 135 5.62 -6.69 16.10
CA SER A 135 6.64 -7.06 17.07
C SER A 135 8.03 -6.45 16.80
N LEU A 136 8.36 -6.22 15.53
CA LEU A 136 9.61 -5.58 15.12
C LEU A 136 9.72 -4.13 15.63
N TYR A 137 8.61 -3.45 15.82
CA TYR A 137 8.55 -2.04 16.21
C TYR A 137 8.64 -1.82 17.73
N SER A 138 8.59 -2.87 18.54
CA SER A 138 8.81 -2.77 20.00
C SER A 138 10.15 -2.08 20.35
N LYS A 139 11.17 -2.26 19.50
CA LYS A 139 12.49 -1.65 19.68
C LYS A 139 12.49 -0.12 19.57
N ILE A 140 11.50 0.48 18.93
CA ILE A 140 11.37 1.95 18.80
C ILE A 140 10.37 2.56 19.78
N GLU A 141 9.93 1.80 20.77
CA GLU A 141 8.93 2.21 21.76
C GLU A 141 9.28 3.52 22.43
N LYS A 142 10.51 3.69 22.87
CA LYS A 142 10.96 4.89 23.61
C LYS A 142 10.97 6.17 22.74
N HIS A 143 10.96 6.02 21.44
CA HIS A 143 11.10 7.15 20.51
C HIS A 143 9.82 7.48 19.76
N PHE A 144 9.26 6.51 19.05
CA PHE A 144 8.16 6.73 18.10
C PHE A 144 6.80 6.24 18.59
N LEU A 145 6.73 5.31 19.56
CA LEU A 145 5.44 4.80 20.02
C LEU A 145 4.87 5.70 21.13
N ALA A 146 3.57 5.97 21.05
CA ALA A 146 2.82 6.62 22.11
C ALA A 146 2.32 5.56 23.08
N LYS A 147 2.56 5.76 24.39
CA LYS A 147 2.00 4.91 25.44
C LYS A 147 0.58 5.34 25.75
N MET A 148 -0.28 4.36 25.96
CA MET A 148 -1.62 4.60 26.51
C MET A 148 -1.50 4.66 28.04
N GLU A 149 -2.17 5.61 28.67
CA GLU A 149 -2.08 5.86 30.14
C GLU A 149 -2.51 4.66 31.00
N SER A 150 -3.27 3.72 30.41
CA SER A 150 -3.82 2.56 31.13
C SER A 150 -3.08 1.24 30.91
N GLU A 151 -2.05 1.18 30.07
CA GLU A 151 -1.34 -0.06 29.73
C GLU A 151 0.16 0.18 29.60
N ASP A 152 0.97 -0.68 30.23
CA ASP A 152 2.42 -0.58 30.22
C ASP A 152 3.05 -0.88 28.84
N GLU A 153 2.27 -1.41 27.91
CA GLU A 153 2.73 -1.78 26.58
C GLU A 153 2.33 -0.73 25.52
N ALA A 154 3.31 -0.20 24.81
CA ALA A 154 3.09 0.75 23.72
C ALA A 154 2.49 0.10 22.45
N ILE A 155 2.54 -1.22 22.35
CA ILE A 155 1.85 -2.02 21.35
C ILE A 155 0.72 -2.76 22.07
N VAL A 156 -0.51 -2.34 21.78
CA VAL A 156 -1.67 -2.99 22.39
C VAL A 156 -1.95 -4.32 21.67
N THR A 157 -1.75 -5.39 22.39
CA THR A 157 -2.09 -6.72 21.91
C THR A 157 -3.34 -7.19 22.64
N ARG A 158 -4.50 -7.03 22.06
CA ARG A 158 -5.74 -7.49 22.69
C ARG A 158 -6.37 -8.66 21.96
N SER A 159 -6.66 -9.70 22.75
CA SER A 159 -7.41 -10.88 22.33
C SER A 159 -8.93 -10.70 22.30
N GLU A 160 -9.48 -9.53 22.62
CA GLU A 160 -10.90 -9.28 22.55
C GLU A 160 -11.39 -8.99 21.12
N GLU A 161 -11.51 -10.06 20.38
CA GLU A 161 -11.90 -10.15 18.96
C GLU A 161 -13.32 -9.69 18.62
N ARG A 162 -14.06 -9.03 19.49
CA ARG A 162 -15.51 -8.91 19.28
C ARG A 162 -16.02 -7.61 18.66
N ARG A 163 -15.19 -6.60 18.40
CA ARG A 163 -15.69 -5.31 17.91
C ARG A 163 -15.02 -4.71 16.67
N VAL A 164 -13.96 -5.31 16.15
CA VAL A 164 -13.36 -4.88 14.87
C VAL A 164 -13.37 -6.10 13.95
N GLY A 165 -13.95 -5.95 12.78
CA GLY A 165 -14.01 -7.03 11.79
C GLY A 165 -12.61 -7.61 11.55
N LYS A 166 -12.53 -8.92 11.39
CA LYS A 166 -11.30 -9.76 11.41
C LYS A 166 -10.16 -9.34 10.47
N GLU A 167 -10.27 -8.28 9.71
CA GLU A 167 -9.33 -7.91 8.64
C GLU A 167 -8.99 -6.42 8.56
N CYS A 168 -9.39 -5.61 9.52
CA CYS A 168 -9.13 -4.18 9.47
C CYS A 168 -7.96 -3.82 10.38
N THR A 169 -6.82 -3.46 9.80
CA THR A 169 -5.72 -2.82 10.51
C THR A 169 -5.82 -1.33 10.20
N THR A 170 -6.24 -0.55 11.18
CA THR A 170 -6.31 0.91 11.04
C THR A 170 -4.99 1.49 11.50
N VAL A 171 -4.32 2.21 10.62
CA VAL A 171 -3.17 3.06 10.96
C VAL A 171 -3.75 4.47 11.16
N CYS A 172 -3.84 4.94 12.39
CA CYS A 172 -4.23 6.30 12.75
C CYS A 172 -2.99 7.17 12.96
#